data_ed315d1469cb4c36020d85d5306a524d
#
_entry.id   ed315d1469cb4c36020d85d5306a524d
#
_cell.length_a   1.000
_cell.length_b   1.000
_cell.length_c   1.000
_cell.angle_alpha   90.00
_cell.angle_beta   90.00
_cell.angle_gamma   90.00
#
_symmetry.space_group_name_H-M   'P 1'
#
loop_
_entity.id
_entity.type
_entity.pdbx_description
1 polymer ?
#
loop_
_entity_poly.entity_id
_entity_poly.type
_entity_poly.pdbx_seq_one_letter_code
_entity_poly.pdbx_strand_id
1 'polypeptide(L)'
;MHIRRSNQRGYADHGWLRSFHTFSFANYMDPNHMGFRALRVINEDRVAPGHGFGAHSHQDMEIISYVLEGEMEHRDNMGNGEVMRPGDVQRMSAGTGVLHSEFNHSNENGLHFLQIWIEPAKRGITPSYEQKAFPTAERQGQWRLVASQDGREGSVSVNQDVNLYAGLFDAGEQAAAPPSRYAWLHVVKGTIDVNGETLGSGDAAAFQPGETFSITGGQAAEVLLFDLA
;
A
#
# COMPACT_ATOMS: atom_id res chain seq x y z
N MET A 1 -20.69 3.95 2.64
CA MET A 1 -19.45 3.33 3.21
C MET A 1 -19.64 1.83 3.31
N HIS A 2 -18.69 1.03 2.81
CA HIS A 2 -18.67 -0.44 2.95
C HIS A 2 -17.36 -0.84 3.65
N ILE A 3 -17.45 -1.62 4.74
CA ILE A 3 -16.29 -1.97 5.58
C ILE A 3 -15.81 -3.38 5.23
N ARG A 4 -14.49 -3.52 5.05
CA ARG A 4 -13.75 -4.78 4.97
C ARG A 4 -12.98 -4.98 6.27
N ARG A 5 -13.42 -5.91 7.11
CA ARG A 5 -12.72 -6.19 8.37
C ARG A 5 -11.47 -7.04 8.15
N SER A 6 -10.44 -6.79 8.95
CA SER A 6 -9.14 -7.46 8.86
C SER A 6 -9.25 -8.98 9.02
N ASN A 7 -10.14 -9.46 9.89
CA ASN A 7 -10.37 -10.89 10.12
C ASN A 7 -11.14 -11.60 8.98
N GLN A 8 -11.58 -10.86 7.97
CA GLN A 8 -12.22 -11.40 6.75
C GLN A 8 -11.25 -11.54 5.59
N ARG A 9 -10.01 -11.06 5.73
CA ARG A 9 -8.98 -11.16 4.69
C ARG A 9 -8.52 -12.61 4.52
N GLY A 10 -7.97 -12.91 3.33
CA GLY A 10 -7.23 -14.15 3.13
C GLY A 10 -5.99 -14.20 4.01
N TYR A 11 -5.54 -15.40 4.36
CA TYR A 11 -4.33 -15.62 5.14
C TYR A 11 -3.53 -16.77 4.57
N ALA A 12 -2.23 -16.58 4.46
CA ALA A 12 -1.26 -17.63 4.11
C ALA A 12 -0.08 -17.59 5.08
N ASP A 13 0.40 -18.77 5.46
CA ASP A 13 1.58 -18.93 6.29
C ASP A 13 2.51 -19.97 5.64
N HIS A 14 3.71 -19.52 5.28
CA HIS A 14 4.76 -20.32 4.65
C HIS A 14 5.96 -20.54 5.60
N GLY A 15 5.78 -20.28 6.90
CA GLY A 15 6.83 -20.32 7.92
C GLY A 15 7.69 -19.05 7.92
N TRP A 16 8.36 -18.74 6.83
CA TRP A 16 9.17 -17.53 6.69
C TRP A 16 8.35 -16.30 6.29
N LEU A 17 7.15 -16.48 5.73
CA LEU A 17 6.22 -15.44 5.29
C LEU A 17 4.85 -15.68 5.91
N ARG A 18 4.29 -14.66 6.56
CA ARG A 18 2.87 -14.56 6.90
C ARG A 18 2.27 -13.41 6.08
N SER A 19 1.24 -13.71 5.30
CA SER A 19 0.62 -12.78 4.36
C SER A 19 -0.88 -12.71 4.57
N PHE A 20 -1.42 -11.48 4.68
CA PHE A 20 -2.86 -11.22 4.72
C PHE A 20 -3.29 -10.54 3.42
N HIS A 21 -4.29 -11.10 2.76
CA HIS A 21 -4.76 -10.67 1.45
C HIS A 21 -6.08 -9.91 1.57
N THR A 22 -6.07 -8.62 1.31
CA THR A 22 -7.29 -7.79 1.32
C THR A 22 -8.22 -8.15 0.16
N PHE A 23 -7.66 -8.47 -1.00
CA PHE A 23 -8.34 -8.95 -2.20
C PHE A 23 -7.87 -10.35 -2.57
N SER A 24 -8.56 -10.98 -3.50
CA SER A 24 -8.17 -12.30 -4.03
C SER A 24 -6.75 -12.27 -4.59
N PHE A 25 -5.92 -13.16 -4.11
CA PHE A 25 -4.51 -13.25 -4.48
C PHE A 25 -4.00 -14.69 -4.30
N ALA A 26 -3.16 -15.16 -5.23
CA ALA A 26 -2.61 -16.51 -5.26
C ALA A 26 -3.70 -17.58 -5.07
N ASN A 27 -3.64 -18.37 -4.01
CA ASN A 27 -4.61 -19.43 -3.71
C ASN A 27 -5.86 -18.94 -2.94
N TYR A 28 -5.87 -17.68 -2.49
CA TYR A 28 -7.05 -17.09 -1.86
C TYR A 28 -7.99 -16.53 -2.91
N MET A 29 -9.22 -17.03 -2.94
CA MET A 29 -10.26 -16.60 -3.87
C MET A 29 -11.51 -16.19 -3.11
N ASP A 30 -11.90 -14.93 -3.22
CA ASP A 30 -13.16 -14.36 -2.76
C ASP A 30 -13.78 -13.55 -3.91
N PRO A 31 -14.84 -14.06 -4.56
CA PRO A 31 -15.46 -13.38 -5.70
C PRO A 31 -16.01 -11.99 -5.40
N ASN A 32 -16.31 -11.70 -4.13
CA ASN A 32 -16.80 -10.39 -3.69
C ASN A 32 -15.66 -9.39 -3.46
N HIS A 33 -14.41 -9.86 -3.43
CA HIS A 33 -13.23 -9.06 -3.13
C HIS A 33 -12.09 -9.36 -4.13
N MET A 34 -12.37 -9.08 -5.41
CA MET A 34 -11.41 -9.27 -6.50
C MET A 34 -10.50 -8.04 -6.71
N GLY A 35 -10.85 -6.91 -6.12
CA GLY A 35 -10.19 -5.62 -6.24
C GLY A 35 -11.20 -4.50 -5.98
N PHE A 36 -10.73 -3.25 -6.06
CA PHE A 36 -11.56 -2.06 -5.98
C PHE A 36 -11.09 -1.05 -7.02
N ARG A 37 -11.88 -0.85 -8.10
CA ARG A 37 -11.48 -0.05 -9.27
C ARG A 37 -10.16 -0.60 -9.84
N ALA A 38 -9.15 0.25 -10.07
CA ALA A 38 -7.82 -0.17 -10.51
C ALA A 38 -6.95 -0.80 -9.39
N LEU A 39 -7.35 -0.68 -8.13
CA LEU A 39 -6.63 -1.27 -7.00
C LEU A 39 -6.88 -2.79 -6.95
N ARG A 40 -5.84 -3.57 -7.20
CA ARG A 40 -5.94 -5.01 -7.42
C ARG A 40 -5.45 -5.84 -6.25
N VAL A 41 -4.40 -5.39 -5.56
CA VAL A 41 -3.79 -6.11 -4.43
C VAL A 41 -3.46 -5.13 -3.32
N ILE A 42 -3.76 -5.51 -2.09
CA ILE A 42 -3.12 -5.04 -0.87
C ILE A 42 -2.82 -6.30 -0.05
N ASN A 43 -1.56 -6.73 -0.07
CA ASN A 43 -1.06 -7.77 0.81
C ASN A 43 -0.28 -7.13 1.95
N GLU A 44 -0.53 -7.60 3.16
CA GLU A 44 0.23 -7.24 4.36
C GLU A 44 1.15 -8.42 4.69
N ASP A 45 2.44 -8.21 4.50
CA ASP A 45 3.45 -9.25 4.54
C ASP A 45 4.40 -9.06 5.73
N ARG A 46 4.63 -10.16 6.47
CA ARG A 46 5.63 -10.25 7.52
C ARG A 46 6.63 -11.32 7.14
N VAL A 47 7.87 -10.88 6.92
CA VAL A 47 8.96 -11.70 6.40
C VAL A 47 10.01 -11.92 7.48
N ALA A 48 10.37 -13.18 7.70
CA ALA A 48 11.41 -13.56 8.67
C ALA A 48 12.79 -12.99 8.29
N PRO A 49 13.72 -12.82 9.27
CA PRO A 49 15.07 -12.36 8.99
C PRO A 49 15.78 -13.19 7.91
N GLY A 50 16.47 -12.52 6.99
CA GLY A 50 17.25 -13.14 5.92
C GLY A 50 16.43 -13.87 4.84
N HIS A 51 15.10 -13.79 4.88
CA HIS A 51 14.20 -14.38 3.89
C HIS A 51 13.60 -13.33 2.98
N GLY A 52 12.96 -13.78 1.91
CA GLY A 52 12.31 -12.88 0.94
C GLY A 52 11.83 -13.61 -0.29
N PHE A 53 11.38 -12.82 -1.24
CA PHE A 53 10.90 -13.28 -2.53
C PHE A 53 12.07 -13.31 -3.52
N GLY A 54 12.48 -14.52 -3.93
CA GLY A 54 13.50 -14.73 -4.96
C GLY A 54 13.11 -14.10 -6.29
N ALA A 55 14.02 -14.12 -7.25
CA ALA A 55 13.80 -13.52 -8.56
C ALA A 55 12.51 -14.04 -9.22
N HIS A 56 11.58 -13.14 -9.50
CA HIS A 56 10.31 -13.41 -10.18
C HIS A 56 9.95 -12.26 -11.10
N SER A 57 9.09 -12.55 -12.08
CA SER A 57 8.74 -11.58 -13.12
C SER A 57 7.36 -10.98 -12.94
N HIS A 58 7.23 -9.72 -13.35
CA HIS A 58 5.95 -9.01 -13.49
C HIS A 58 5.84 -8.41 -14.89
N GLN A 59 4.62 -8.23 -15.34
CA GLN A 59 4.28 -7.54 -16.57
C GLN A 59 2.98 -6.75 -16.37
N ASP A 60 2.92 -5.55 -16.96
CA ASP A 60 1.72 -4.72 -17.00
C ASP A 60 1.05 -4.54 -15.63
N MET A 61 1.85 -4.16 -14.62
CA MET A 61 1.38 -3.87 -13.27
C MET A 61 2.17 -2.70 -12.68
N GLU A 62 1.48 -1.82 -11.97
CA GLU A 62 2.07 -0.81 -11.11
C GLU A 62 2.16 -1.39 -9.70
N ILE A 63 3.38 -1.58 -9.20
CA ILE A 63 3.66 -2.23 -7.93
C ILE A 63 4.22 -1.19 -6.98
N ILE A 64 3.56 -1.02 -5.83
CA ILE A 64 3.99 -0.11 -4.78
C ILE A 64 4.31 -0.93 -3.54
N SER A 65 5.50 -0.73 -2.99
CA SER A 65 5.89 -1.27 -1.70
C SER A 65 5.92 -0.16 -0.65
N TYR A 66 5.33 -0.43 0.51
CA TYR A 66 5.21 0.49 1.63
C TYR A 66 5.68 -0.20 2.92
N VAL A 67 6.86 0.17 3.42
CA VAL A 67 7.48 -0.47 4.58
C VAL A 67 6.96 0.13 5.87
N LEU A 68 6.59 -0.75 6.82
CA LEU A 68 6.05 -0.42 8.13
C LEU A 68 7.07 -0.63 9.25
N GLU A 69 7.83 -1.73 9.16
CA GLU A 69 8.86 -2.10 10.14
C GLU A 69 9.98 -2.88 9.43
N GLY A 70 11.21 -2.69 9.86
CA GLY A 70 12.38 -3.35 9.27
C GLY A 70 12.88 -2.67 8.01
N GLU A 71 13.59 -3.42 7.19
CA GLU A 71 14.25 -2.93 5.97
C GLU A 71 14.03 -3.93 4.83
N MET A 72 13.54 -3.45 3.68
CA MET A 72 13.33 -4.27 2.49
C MET A 72 14.37 -3.93 1.42
N GLU A 73 15.14 -4.92 0.99
CA GLU A 73 16.07 -4.80 -0.13
C GLU A 73 15.36 -5.20 -1.42
N HIS A 74 15.31 -4.27 -2.38
CA HIS A 74 14.84 -4.51 -3.74
C HIS A 74 16.04 -4.61 -4.70
N ARG A 75 15.98 -5.56 -5.65
CA ARG A 75 16.88 -5.64 -6.80
C ARG A 75 16.12 -6.01 -8.04
N ASP A 76 16.46 -5.39 -9.18
CA ASP A 76 15.83 -5.68 -10.46
C ASP A 76 16.82 -5.78 -11.64
N ASN A 77 16.31 -6.23 -12.77
CA ASN A 77 17.09 -6.35 -14.00
C ASN A 77 17.25 -5.03 -14.78
N MET A 78 16.73 -3.92 -14.25
CA MET A 78 16.97 -2.56 -14.76
C MET A 78 18.24 -1.94 -14.16
N GLY A 79 18.83 -2.58 -13.13
CA GLY A 79 20.03 -2.12 -12.43
C GLY A 79 19.76 -1.37 -11.12
N ASN A 80 18.50 -1.36 -10.65
CA ASN A 80 18.20 -0.81 -9.34
C ASN A 80 18.53 -1.82 -8.23
N GLY A 81 19.06 -1.29 -7.12
CA GLY A 81 19.37 -2.05 -5.92
C GLY A 81 19.31 -1.11 -4.71
N GLU A 82 18.13 -1.01 -4.09
CA GLU A 82 17.84 -0.05 -3.04
C GLU A 82 17.32 -0.77 -1.78
N VAL A 83 17.52 -0.11 -0.63
CA VAL A 83 16.95 -0.56 0.66
C VAL A 83 15.90 0.45 1.12
N MET A 84 14.70 -0.03 1.30
CA MET A 84 13.56 0.73 1.81
C MET A 84 13.44 0.63 3.32
N ARG A 85 13.02 1.72 3.94
CA ARG A 85 12.75 1.85 5.38
C ARG A 85 11.37 2.42 5.64
N PRO A 86 10.87 2.36 6.89
CA PRO A 86 9.61 3.01 7.24
C PRO A 86 9.59 4.49 6.85
N GLY A 87 8.53 4.85 6.09
CA GLY A 87 8.40 6.19 5.50
C GLY A 87 8.83 6.27 4.02
N ASP A 88 9.48 5.24 3.49
CA ASP A 88 9.77 5.17 2.06
C ASP A 88 8.55 4.58 1.31
N VAL A 89 8.35 5.09 0.11
CA VAL A 89 7.41 4.55 -0.89
C VAL A 89 8.19 4.24 -2.15
N GLN A 90 8.14 3.00 -2.58
CA GLN A 90 8.71 2.54 -3.84
C GLN A 90 7.58 2.27 -4.84
N ARG A 91 7.81 2.65 -6.09
CA ARG A 91 6.97 2.27 -7.21
C ARG A 91 7.82 1.62 -8.30
N MET A 92 7.42 0.44 -8.74
CA MET A 92 7.94 -0.26 -9.90
C MET A 92 6.83 -0.42 -10.94
N SER A 93 6.99 0.19 -12.13
CA SER A 93 6.13 -0.07 -13.29
C SER A 93 6.70 -1.26 -14.05
N ALA A 94 5.97 -2.37 -14.08
CA ALA A 94 6.45 -3.59 -14.73
C ALA A 94 6.43 -3.51 -16.26
N GLY A 95 5.48 -2.79 -16.85
CA GLY A 95 5.41 -2.51 -18.29
C GLY A 95 5.61 -3.74 -19.15
N THR A 96 6.55 -3.70 -20.10
CA THR A 96 6.86 -4.82 -21.01
C THR A 96 7.48 -6.04 -20.32
N GLY A 97 7.85 -5.92 -19.05
CA GLY A 97 8.38 -7.02 -18.24
C GLY A 97 9.57 -6.57 -17.38
N VAL A 98 9.56 -6.98 -16.12
CA VAL A 98 10.65 -6.79 -15.18
C VAL A 98 10.89 -8.09 -14.41
N LEU A 99 12.13 -8.37 -14.09
CA LEU A 99 12.54 -9.43 -13.16
C LEU A 99 13.10 -8.75 -11.91
N HIS A 100 12.53 -9.04 -10.73
CA HIS A 100 12.98 -8.47 -9.48
C HIS A 100 12.99 -9.47 -8.33
N SER A 101 13.60 -9.06 -7.23
CA SER A 101 13.59 -9.77 -5.95
C SER A 101 13.41 -8.78 -4.80
N GLU A 102 12.76 -9.23 -3.72
CA GLU A 102 12.49 -8.44 -2.52
C GLU A 102 12.85 -9.27 -1.29
N PHE A 103 13.84 -8.82 -0.52
CA PHE A 103 14.32 -9.54 0.66
C PHE A 103 14.22 -8.68 1.92
N ASN A 104 14.01 -9.32 3.05
CA ASN A 104 14.32 -8.72 4.32
C ASN A 104 15.85 -8.51 4.39
N HIS A 105 16.27 -7.25 4.41
CA HIS A 105 17.69 -6.88 4.43
C HIS A 105 18.39 -7.27 5.73
N SER A 106 17.63 -7.40 6.83
CA SER A 106 18.15 -7.78 8.14
C SER A 106 18.19 -9.30 8.31
N ASN A 107 19.28 -9.82 8.87
CA ASN A 107 19.38 -11.22 9.31
C ASN A 107 18.92 -11.44 10.77
N GLU A 108 18.49 -10.37 11.46
CA GLU A 108 18.14 -10.41 12.89
C GLU A 108 16.69 -9.98 13.14
N ASN A 109 16.22 -8.96 12.43
CA ASN A 109 14.92 -8.33 12.62
C ASN A 109 13.94 -8.73 11.52
N GLY A 110 12.66 -8.86 11.87
CA GLY A 110 11.59 -9.08 10.90
C GLY A 110 11.33 -7.86 10.02
N LEU A 111 10.78 -8.10 8.84
CA LEU A 111 10.27 -7.07 7.94
C LEU A 111 8.74 -7.12 7.94
N HIS A 112 8.09 -5.96 8.00
CA HIS A 112 6.64 -5.80 7.83
C HIS A 112 6.37 -4.71 6.80
N PHE A 113 5.63 -5.04 5.75
CA PHE A 113 5.33 -4.11 4.67
C PHE A 113 3.99 -4.41 3.99
N LEU A 114 3.49 -3.46 3.21
CA LEU A 114 2.38 -3.66 2.31
C LEU A 114 2.89 -3.76 0.87
N GLN A 115 2.44 -4.80 0.16
CA GLN A 115 2.57 -4.93 -1.28
C GLN A 115 1.26 -4.52 -1.94
N ILE A 116 1.29 -3.48 -2.74
CA ILE A 116 0.12 -2.86 -3.36
C ILE A 116 0.26 -2.96 -4.88
N TRP A 117 -0.76 -3.50 -5.56
CA TRP A 117 -0.77 -3.56 -7.02
C TRP A 117 -1.93 -2.76 -7.57
N ILE A 118 -1.62 -1.95 -8.58
CA ILE A 118 -2.60 -1.13 -9.29
C ILE A 118 -2.52 -1.50 -10.77
N GLU A 119 -3.66 -1.76 -11.40
CA GLU A 119 -3.73 -2.01 -12.84
C GLU A 119 -3.30 -0.74 -13.60
N PRO A 120 -2.37 -0.82 -14.56
CA PRO A 120 -1.91 0.36 -15.27
C PRO A 120 -2.97 0.88 -16.26
N ALA A 121 -3.03 2.19 -16.44
CA ALA A 121 -3.88 2.81 -17.48
C ALA A 121 -3.43 2.44 -18.89
N LYS A 122 -2.14 2.15 -19.08
CA LYS A 122 -1.57 1.76 -20.36
C LYS A 122 -0.63 0.57 -20.17
N ARG A 123 -0.86 -0.47 -20.96
CA ARG A 123 0.01 -1.66 -21.01
C ARG A 123 1.20 -1.46 -21.95
N GLY A 124 2.23 -2.30 -21.78
CA GLY A 124 3.40 -2.34 -22.66
C GLY A 124 4.28 -1.08 -22.57
N ILE A 125 4.22 -0.34 -21.48
CA ILE A 125 5.12 0.81 -21.24
C ILE A 125 6.54 0.32 -20.94
N THR A 126 7.51 1.21 -21.05
CA THR A 126 8.89 0.93 -20.59
C THR A 126 8.88 0.73 -19.07
N PRO A 127 9.47 -0.36 -18.57
CA PRO A 127 9.64 -0.56 -17.14
C PRO A 127 10.40 0.58 -16.49
N SER A 128 10.02 0.91 -15.26
CA SER A 128 10.67 1.99 -14.53
C SER A 128 10.56 1.80 -13.02
N TYR A 129 11.43 2.47 -12.29
CA TYR A 129 11.56 2.41 -10.84
C TYR A 129 11.64 3.81 -10.26
N GLU A 130 11.03 4.03 -9.11
CA GLU A 130 11.12 5.27 -8.35
C GLU A 130 10.95 4.96 -6.86
N GLN A 131 11.80 5.56 -6.01
CA GLN A 131 11.71 5.47 -4.55
C GLN A 131 11.87 6.86 -3.95
N LYS A 132 11.01 7.20 -2.98
CA LYS A 132 11.06 8.47 -2.25
C LYS A 132 10.77 8.26 -0.78
N ALA A 133 11.43 9.05 0.07
CA ALA A 133 11.15 9.12 1.50
C ALA A 133 10.09 10.18 1.80
N PHE A 134 9.14 9.84 2.65
CA PHE A 134 8.10 10.74 3.16
C PHE A 134 8.21 10.81 4.69
N PRO A 135 8.94 11.78 5.24
CA PRO A 135 9.19 11.89 6.67
C PRO A 135 7.90 11.96 7.50
N THR A 136 7.96 11.49 8.74
CA THR A 136 6.84 11.54 9.68
C THR A 136 6.23 12.95 9.76
N ALA A 137 7.06 14.00 9.80
CA ALA A 137 6.60 15.38 9.89
C ALA A 137 5.69 15.84 8.73
N GLU A 138 5.82 15.21 7.55
CA GLU A 138 4.97 15.51 6.39
C GLU A 138 3.63 14.77 6.42
N ARG A 139 3.50 13.75 7.28
CA ARG A 139 2.32 12.88 7.37
C ARG A 139 1.57 13.03 8.68
N GLN A 140 2.18 13.66 9.72
CA GLN A 140 1.58 13.81 11.04
C GLN A 140 0.42 14.80 11.03
N GLY A 141 -0.76 14.35 11.45
CA GLY A 141 -1.99 15.11 11.54
C GLY A 141 -2.56 15.55 10.17
N GLN A 142 -2.05 15.04 9.07
CA GLN A 142 -2.44 15.45 7.73
C GLN A 142 -2.29 14.34 6.68
N TRP A 143 -2.95 14.50 5.55
CA TRP A 143 -2.79 13.65 4.39
C TRP A 143 -1.63 14.13 3.52
N ARG A 144 -0.64 13.28 3.31
CA ARG A 144 0.49 13.50 2.41
C ARG A 144 0.29 12.70 1.14
N LEU A 145 0.26 13.36 -0.02
CA LEU A 145 0.24 12.68 -1.31
C LEU A 145 1.58 11.97 -1.53
N VAL A 146 1.57 10.63 -1.60
CA VAL A 146 2.78 9.81 -1.73
C VAL A 146 2.92 9.15 -3.10
N ALA A 147 1.80 8.95 -3.82
CA ALA A 147 1.83 8.52 -5.22
C ALA A 147 0.70 9.20 -6.01
N SER A 148 0.98 9.58 -7.26
CA SER A 148 0.02 10.19 -8.18
C SER A 148 0.39 9.94 -9.63
N GLN A 149 -0.54 10.17 -10.57
CA GLN A 149 -0.29 9.95 -11.99
C GLN A 149 0.87 10.78 -12.54
N ASP A 150 1.04 12.00 -12.08
CA ASP A 150 1.99 13.01 -12.58
C ASP A 150 3.17 13.28 -11.64
N GLY A 151 3.24 12.60 -10.49
CA GLY A 151 4.30 12.82 -9.49
C GLY A 151 4.23 14.19 -8.81
N ARG A 152 3.07 14.88 -8.88
CA ARG A 152 2.91 16.20 -8.26
C ARG A 152 3.17 16.17 -6.76
N GLU A 153 3.46 17.33 -6.19
CA GLU A 153 3.78 17.51 -4.76
C GLU A 153 4.96 16.63 -4.30
N GLY A 154 5.83 16.21 -5.23
CA GLY A 154 6.95 15.33 -4.92
C GLY A 154 6.56 13.87 -4.67
N SER A 155 5.34 13.44 -4.97
CA SER A 155 4.93 12.03 -4.91
C SER A 155 5.66 11.17 -5.93
N VAL A 156 5.67 9.84 -5.76
CA VAL A 156 6.13 8.93 -6.83
C VAL A 156 5.09 8.92 -7.96
N SER A 157 5.56 8.75 -9.19
CA SER A 157 4.66 8.69 -10.35
C SER A 157 4.08 7.27 -10.52
N VAL A 158 2.79 7.17 -10.89
CA VAL A 158 2.10 5.89 -11.15
C VAL A 158 1.40 5.99 -12.51
N ASN A 159 1.53 4.97 -13.35
CA ASN A 159 0.89 4.94 -14.67
C ASN A 159 -0.60 4.57 -14.57
N GLN A 160 -1.34 5.26 -13.69
CA GLN A 160 -2.77 5.15 -13.53
C GLN A 160 -3.33 6.45 -12.94
N ASP A 161 -4.60 6.75 -13.22
CA ASP A 161 -5.32 7.88 -12.63
C ASP A 161 -5.73 7.52 -11.19
N VAL A 162 -4.76 7.63 -10.29
CA VAL A 162 -4.88 7.35 -8.86
C VAL A 162 -4.09 8.36 -8.05
N ASN A 163 -4.60 8.69 -6.86
CA ASN A 163 -3.86 9.41 -5.84
C ASN A 163 -3.78 8.53 -4.59
N LEU A 164 -2.58 8.31 -4.11
CA LEU A 164 -2.36 7.62 -2.84
C LEU A 164 -1.86 8.62 -1.81
N TYR A 165 -2.61 8.73 -0.73
CA TYR A 165 -2.24 9.54 0.44
C TYR A 165 -1.86 8.65 1.60
N ALA A 166 -0.88 9.08 2.39
CA ALA A 166 -0.52 8.50 3.67
C ALA A 166 -0.70 9.53 4.77
N GLY A 167 -1.22 9.12 5.92
CA GLY A 167 -1.40 9.98 7.08
C GLY A 167 -1.11 9.26 8.38
N LEU A 168 -0.57 10.01 9.35
CA LEU A 168 -0.31 9.57 10.71
C LEU A 168 -1.18 10.44 11.65
N PHE A 169 -1.96 9.80 12.51
CA PHE A 169 -2.91 10.52 13.37
C PHE A 169 -2.81 10.03 14.80
N ASP A 170 -2.51 10.94 15.71
CA ASP A 170 -2.54 10.67 17.14
C ASP A 170 -3.99 10.72 17.66
N ALA A 171 -4.19 10.25 18.90
CA ALA A 171 -5.50 10.18 19.52
C ALA A 171 -6.20 11.55 19.54
N GLY A 172 -7.41 11.60 18.94
CA GLY A 172 -8.23 12.81 18.87
C GLY A 172 -7.90 13.76 17.72
N GLU A 173 -6.80 13.55 16.97
CA GLU A 173 -6.53 14.32 15.75
C GLU A 173 -7.59 14.02 14.69
N GLN A 174 -8.07 15.06 14.04
CA GLN A 174 -9.12 14.96 13.02
C GLN A 174 -8.61 15.42 11.66
N ALA A 175 -8.98 14.68 10.63
CA ALA A 175 -8.70 15.08 9.25
C ALA A 175 -9.91 14.79 8.35
N ALA A 176 -10.31 15.80 7.58
CA ALA A 176 -11.22 15.58 6.46
C ALA A 176 -10.50 14.80 5.36
N ALA A 177 -11.19 13.87 4.73
CA ALA A 177 -10.63 13.19 3.57
C ALA A 177 -10.38 14.19 2.43
N PRO A 178 -9.28 14.06 1.69
CA PRO A 178 -9.13 14.76 0.42
C PRO A 178 -10.34 14.48 -0.50
N PRO A 179 -10.72 15.42 -1.37
CA PRO A 179 -11.75 15.15 -2.37
C PRO A 179 -11.40 13.88 -3.16
N SER A 180 -12.30 12.93 -3.19
CA SER A 180 -12.08 11.65 -3.85
C SER A 180 -13.28 11.26 -4.71
N ARG A 181 -13.00 10.51 -5.77
CA ARG A 181 -14.01 9.92 -6.67
C ARG A 181 -14.53 8.62 -6.05
N TYR A 182 -13.74 7.54 -6.15
CA TYR A 182 -13.93 6.33 -5.39
C TYR A 182 -12.81 6.25 -4.36
N ALA A 183 -13.13 6.13 -3.08
CA ALA A 183 -12.10 6.07 -2.05
C ALA A 183 -11.98 4.68 -1.43
N TRP A 184 -10.75 4.22 -1.27
CA TRP A 184 -10.41 3.06 -0.44
C TRP A 184 -9.51 3.54 0.70
N LEU A 185 -10.04 3.51 1.91
CA LEU A 185 -9.32 3.84 3.14
C LEU A 185 -8.83 2.54 3.77
N HIS A 186 -7.53 2.44 4.06
CA HIS A 186 -6.91 1.24 4.66
C HIS A 186 -6.18 1.63 5.94
N VAL A 187 -6.56 1.04 7.07
CA VAL A 187 -5.86 1.24 8.34
C VAL A 187 -4.66 0.32 8.38
N VAL A 188 -3.48 0.92 8.31
CA VAL A 188 -2.21 0.17 8.29
C VAL A 188 -1.82 -0.23 9.70
N LYS A 189 -1.96 0.71 10.66
CA LYS A 189 -1.58 0.53 12.06
C LYS A 189 -2.50 1.34 12.95
N GLY A 190 -2.68 0.88 14.20
CA GLY A 190 -3.47 1.58 15.20
C GLY A 190 -4.98 1.52 14.95
N THR A 191 -5.68 2.58 15.33
CA THR A 191 -7.14 2.68 15.20
C THR A 191 -7.56 4.07 14.76
N ILE A 192 -8.65 4.16 14.02
CA ILE A 192 -9.34 5.40 13.67
C ILE A 192 -10.84 5.24 13.88
N ASP A 193 -11.56 6.36 14.08
CA ASP A 193 -13.00 6.44 13.91
C ASP A 193 -13.32 7.07 12.55
N VAL A 194 -14.25 6.48 11.82
CA VAL A 194 -14.73 6.95 10.52
C VAL A 194 -16.25 6.96 10.54
N ASN A 195 -16.85 8.13 10.56
CA ASN A 195 -18.32 8.28 10.59
C ASN A 195 -18.98 7.50 11.73
N GLY A 196 -18.35 7.42 12.91
CA GLY A 196 -18.86 6.70 14.09
C GLY A 196 -18.55 5.21 14.12
N GLU A 197 -17.79 4.70 13.14
CA GLU A 197 -17.32 3.31 13.11
C GLU A 197 -15.82 3.25 13.42
N THR A 198 -15.45 2.48 14.44
CA THR A 198 -14.04 2.25 14.75
C THR A 198 -13.44 1.20 13.82
N LEU A 199 -12.35 1.56 13.16
CA LEU A 199 -11.53 0.68 12.32
C LEU A 199 -10.16 0.48 12.96
N GLY A 200 -9.69 -0.76 12.97
CA GLY A 200 -8.37 -1.15 13.48
C GLY A 200 -7.42 -1.60 12.37
N SER A 201 -6.18 -1.94 12.74
CA SER A 201 -5.15 -2.39 11.80
C SER A 201 -5.66 -3.51 10.88
N GLY A 202 -5.46 -3.32 9.58
CA GLY A 202 -5.90 -4.22 8.53
C GLY A 202 -7.37 -4.08 8.12
N ASP A 203 -8.17 -3.30 8.84
CA ASP A 203 -9.52 -2.94 8.39
C ASP A 203 -9.44 -1.93 7.24
N ALA A 204 -10.47 -1.92 6.41
CA ALA A 204 -10.61 -0.96 5.32
C ALA A 204 -12.06 -0.51 5.14
N ALA A 205 -12.24 0.66 4.52
CA ALA A 205 -13.54 1.19 4.14
C ALA A 205 -13.53 1.70 2.70
N ALA A 206 -14.54 1.30 1.93
CA ALA A 206 -14.76 1.77 0.57
C ALA A 206 -15.89 2.82 0.53
N PHE A 207 -15.68 3.87 -0.27
CA PHE A 207 -16.63 4.95 -0.47
C PHE A 207 -16.91 5.15 -1.96
N GLN A 208 -18.16 5.48 -2.27
CA GLN A 208 -18.62 5.79 -3.62
C GLN A 208 -18.49 7.29 -3.91
N PRO A 209 -18.52 7.71 -5.18
CA PRO A 209 -18.52 9.13 -5.53
C PRO A 209 -19.63 9.92 -4.82
N GLY A 210 -19.25 11.05 -4.23
CA GLY A 210 -20.16 11.91 -3.46
C GLY A 210 -20.33 11.55 -1.99
N GLU A 211 -19.82 10.40 -1.54
CA GLU A 211 -19.72 10.10 -0.12
C GLU A 211 -18.52 10.88 0.47
N THR A 212 -18.78 11.70 1.47
CA THR A 212 -17.75 12.40 2.23
C THR A 212 -17.52 11.71 3.57
N PHE A 213 -16.30 11.77 4.04
CA PHE A 213 -15.95 11.26 5.37
C PHE A 213 -14.83 12.08 6.00
N SER A 214 -14.75 12.00 7.30
CA SER A 214 -13.61 12.46 8.10
C SER A 214 -13.15 11.31 8.98
N ILE A 215 -11.90 11.38 9.39
CA ILE A 215 -11.35 10.45 10.37
C ILE A 215 -11.01 11.19 11.66
N THR A 216 -11.12 10.46 12.76
CA THR A 216 -10.55 10.86 14.05
C THR A 216 -9.54 9.79 14.43
N GLY A 217 -8.29 10.19 14.71
CA GLY A 217 -7.24 9.31 15.19
C GLY A 217 -7.62 8.70 16.54
N GLY A 218 -7.47 7.39 16.65
CA GLY A 218 -7.62 6.65 17.90
C GLY A 218 -6.28 6.47 18.57
N GLN A 219 -5.61 5.36 18.31
CA GLN A 219 -4.32 5.04 18.91
C GLN A 219 -3.25 4.88 17.85
N ALA A 220 -2.30 5.82 17.78
CA ALA A 220 -1.13 5.79 16.90
C ALA A 220 -1.47 5.28 15.48
N ALA A 221 -2.42 5.94 14.82
CA ALA A 221 -2.96 5.49 13.56
C ALA A 221 -2.03 5.83 12.39
N GLU A 222 -1.78 4.86 11.53
CA GLU A 222 -1.21 5.03 10.20
C GLU A 222 -2.24 4.56 9.16
N VAL A 223 -2.54 5.41 8.19
CA VAL A 223 -3.66 5.21 7.27
C VAL A 223 -3.23 5.52 5.84
N LEU A 224 -3.64 4.66 4.91
CA LEU A 224 -3.53 4.90 3.48
C LEU A 224 -4.91 5.21 2.90
N LEU A 225 -4.98 6.20 2.03
CA LEU A 225 -6.19 6.56 1.29
C LEU A 225 -5.90 6.58 -0.20
N PHE A 226 -6.62 5.74 -0.93
CA PHE A 226 -6.59 5.68 -2.38
C PHE A 226 -7.80 6.43 -2.94
N ASP A 227 -7.56 7.47 -3.75
CA ASP A 227 -8.56 8.10 -4.62
C ASP A 227 -8.41 7.51 -6.02
N LEU A 228 -9.45 6.86 -6.52
CA LEU A 228 -9.44 6.06 -7.74
C LEU A 228 -10.47 6.59 -8.75
N ALA A 229 -10.15 6.47 -10.04
CA ALA A 229 -11.06 6.83 -11.13
C ALA A 229 -12.20 5.81 -11.30
#